data_2bec0c61960428133167a7590797b28c
#
_entry.id   2bec0c61960428133167a7590797b28c
#
_cell.length_a   1.000
_cell.length_b   1.000
_cell.length_c   1.000
_cell.angle_alpha   90.00
_cell.angle_beta   90.00
_cell.angle_gamma   90.00
#
_symmetry.space_group_name_H-M   'P 1'
#
loop_
_entity.id
_entity.type
_entity.pdbx_description
1 polymer ?
#
loop_
_entity_poly.entity_id
_entity_poly.type
_entity_poly.pdbx_seq_one_letter_code
_entity_poly.pdbx_strand_id
1 'polypeptide(L)'
;NLEASGGYVNVPPYEGSTILHDDMEDLFGRVDNHLYGDGTAQTYGTDGGPTHEAFYDAMNKLEGGAGTWAFSTGLAGCTIPMMAFLKTGDHMLVTDSVYGPTRQFCEVLLKNFGVEAEFYEPTIGAGIEKLIRPNTRLIYMESPGTHTFEMQDVPAIAAVARKYNIVTMIDNTYATPLNFQPLKHGVDVVVHSATKYICGHSDVLMSTVTCNEKNWKQVRDVCKMTGQYASAQSVYLGLRGLRTLKVRLDAVGVHTRKVVDWLLKREEVKKVIWPAYEKD
;
A
#
# COMPACT_ATOMS: atom_id res chain seq x y z
N ASN A 1 6.63 10.60 19.82
CA ASN A 1 6.53 10.46 21.28
C ASN A 1 7.92 10.63 21.90
N LEU A 2 8.14 11.72 22.66
CA LEU A 2 9.44 12.03 23.30
C LEU A 2 9.84 10.94 24.30
N GLU A 3 8.91 10.32 24.94
CA GLU A 3 9.11 9.26 25.93
C GLU A 3 9.70 8.00 25.28
N ALA A 4 9.10 7.54 24.16
CA ALA A 4 9.58 6.38 23.41
C ALA A 4 10.97 6.59 22.77
N SER A 5 11.37 7.84 22.52
CA SER A 5 12.68 8.16 21.93
C SER A 5 13.74 8.50 22.98
N GLY A 6 13.39 8.51 24.29
CA GLY A 6 14.30 8.98 25.31
C GLY A 6 14.76 10.44 25.12
N GLY A 7 13.95 11.25 24.45
CA GLY A 7 14.26 12.65 24.12
C GLY A 7 15.04 12.86 22.82
N TYR A 8 15.46 11.80 22.13
CA TYR A 8 16.09 11.94 20.81
C TYR A 8 15.10 12.38 19.75
N VAL A 9 15.55 13.18 18.78
CA VAL A 9 14.71 13.63 17.64
C VAL A 9 14.27 12.46 16.77
N ASN A 10 15.10 11.43 16.64
CA ASN A 10 14.77 10.21 15.90
C ASN A 10 14.38 9.10 16.87
N VAL A 11 13.33 8.37 16.58
CA VAL A 11 13.03 7.10 17.24
C VAL A 11 14.07 6.09 16.75
N PRO A 12 14.89 5.48 17.65
CA PRO A 12 15.89 4.50 17.23
C PRO A 12 15.23 3.21 16.74
N PRO A 13 15.95 2.33 16.01
CA PRO A 13 15.46 0.99 15.72
C PRO A 13 15.32 0.18 17.01
N TYR A 14 14.11 -0.24 17.33
CA TYR A 14 13.84 -1.17 18.43
C TYR A 14 13.73 -2.58 17.85
N GLU A 15 14.75 -3.40 18.12
CA GLU A 15 14.81 -4.78 17.64
C GLU A 15 14.73 -5.75 18.81
N GLY A 16 13.79 -6.67 18.76
CA GLY A 16 13.61 -7.72 19.76
C GLY A 16 12.51 -8.67 19.35
N SER A 17 12.64 -9.94 19.69
CA SER A 17 11.60 -10.94 19.47
C SER A 17 10.67 -11.05 20.66
N THR A 18 11.21 -11.02 21.88
CA THR A 18 10.45 -11.24 23.12
C THR A 18 10.15 -9.89 23.78
N ILE A 19 8.91 -9.71 24.20
CA ILE A 19 8.43 -8.60 25.00
C ILE A 19 8.20 -9.13 26.42
N LEU A 20 8.80 -8.49 27.40
CA LEU A 20 8.58 -8.80 28.80
C LEU A 20 7.30 -8.13 29.31
N HIS A 21 6.61 -8.80 30.19
CA HIS A 21 5.38 -8.36 30.83
C HIS A 21 5.61 -8.21 32.32
N ASP A 22 4.94 -7.25 32.95
CA ASP A 22 5.13 -6.97 34.37
C ASP A 22 4.63 -8.17 35.22
N ASP A 23 3.52 -8.77 34.82
CA ASP A 23 2.93 -9.94 35.46
C ASP A 23 2.02 -10.73 34.50
N MET A 24 1.34 -11.74 35.00
CA MET A 24 0.41 -12.58 34.22
C MET A 24 -0.86 -11.84 33.82
N GLU A 25 -1.28 -10.86 34.58
CA GLU A 25 -2.46 -10.05 34.26
C GLU A 25 -2.17 -9.13 33.08
N ASP A 26 -1.00 -8.47 33.05
CA ASP A 26 -0.52 -7.68 31.90
C ASP A 26 -0.40 -8.57 30.65
N LEU A 27 0.21 -9.76 30.78
CA LEU A 27 0.34 -10.69 29.65
C LEU A 27 -1.03 -11.05 29.06
N PHE A 28 -1.97 -11.51 29.90
CA PHE A 28 -3.28 -11.94 29.42
C PHE A 28 -4.10 -10.77 28.88
N GLY A 29 -4.04 -9.60 29.53
CA GLY A 29 -4.70 -8.39 29.03
C GLY A 29 -4.21 -7.98 27.66
N ARG A 30 -2.90 -8.06 27.39
CA ARG A 30 -2.33 -7.78 26.06
C ARG A 30 -2.72 -8.83 25.01
N VAL A 31 -2.69 -10.11 25.38
CA VAL A 31 -3.13 -11.19 24.49
C VAL A 31 -4.60 -11.02 24.10
N ASP A 32 -5.47 -10.74 25.07
CA ASP A 32 -6.89 -10.50 24.80
C ASP A 32 -7.11 -9.29 23.90
N ASN A 33 -6.41 -8.18 24.17
CA ASN A 33 -6.45 -7.01 23.28
C ASN A 33 -5.95 -7.34 21.86
N HIS A 34 -4.85 -8.08 21.77
CA HIS A 34 -4.26 -8.48 20.50
C HIS A 34 -5.20 -9.34 19.66
N LEU A 35 -5.88 -10.32 20.27
CA LEU A 35 -6.73 -11.29 19.59
C LEU A 35 -8.16 -10.75 19.37
N TYR A 36 -8.74 -10.13 20.35
CA TYR A 36 -10.17 -9.82 20.39
C TYR A 36 -10.47 -8.31 20.45
N GLY A 37 -9.50 -7.50 20.87
CA GLY A 37 -9.62 -6.06 20.98
C GLY A 37 -9.26 -5.31 19.68
N ASP A 38 -8.76 -4.11 19.85
CA ASP A 38 -8.30 -3.26 18.74
C ASP A 38 -6.95 -3.70 18.16
N GLY A 39 -6.28 -4.67 18.80
CA GLY A 39 -5.04 -5.29 18.35
C GLY A 39 -3.82 -4.36 18.41
N THR A 40 -3.88 -3.30 19.20
CA THR A 40 -2.77 -2.36 19.38
C THR A 40 -1.73 -2.85 20.39
N ALA A 41 -2.11 -3.77 21.28
CA ALA A 41 -1.20 -4.33 22.24
C ALA A 41 -0.14 -5.22 21.58
N GLN A 42 1.10 -5.01 21.96
CA GLN A 42 2.26 -5.78 21.51
C GLN A 42 2.48 -6.96 22.43
N THR A 43 2.53 -8.17 21.84
CA THR A 43 2.76 -9.42 22.58
C THR A 43 4.07 -10.09 22.16
N TYR A 44 4.52 -9.82 20.96
CA TYR A 44 5.75 -10.37 20.39
C TYR A 44 6.35 -9.40 19.37
N GLY A 45 7.63 -9.55 19.06
CA GLY A 45 8.37 -8.62 18.18
C GLY A 45 7.77 -8.43 16.79
N THR A 46 6.99 -9.40 16.26
CA THR A 46 6.30 -9.27 14.98
C THR A 46 5.12 -8.28 15.01
N ASP A 47 4.64 -7.90 16.19
CA ASP A 47 3.61 -6.86 16.31
C ASP A 47 4.18 -5.46 16.06
N GLY A 48 5.50 -5.36 15.97
CA GLY A 48 6.22 -4.12 15.85
C GLY A 48 6.71 -3.59 17.20
N GLY A 49 7.09 -2.31 17.21
CA GLY A 49 7.58 -1.62 18.39
C GLY A 49 7.56 -0.11 18.14
N PRO A 50 8.16 0.71 19.01
CA PRO A 50 8.10 2.17 18.90
C PRO A 50 8.55 2.71 17.54
N THR A 51 9.50 2.04 16.86
CA THR A 51 9.95 2.41 15.51
C THR A 51 8.83 2.22 14.49
N HIS A 52 8.11 1.09 14.57
CA HIS A 52 6.99 0.78 13.68
C HIS A 52 5.83 1.74 13.91
N GLU A 53 5.48 1.99 15.17
CA GLU A 53 4.41 2.93 15.53
C GLU A 53 4.69 4.33 14.97
N ALA A 54 5.91 4.84 15.14
CA ALA A 54 6.29 6.14 14.61
C ALA A 54 6.16 6.22 13.08
N PHE A 55 6.50 5.14 12.38
CA PHE A 55 6.38 5.05 10.93
C PHE A 55 4.91 4.89 10.50
N TYR A 56 4.15 4.04 11.18
CA TYR A 56 2.72 3.83 10.91
C TYR A 56 1.91 5.11 11.12
N ASP A 57 2.17 5.84 12.20
CA ASP A 57 1.57 7.14 12.46
C ASP A 57 1.87 8.16 11.35
N ALA A 58 3.11 8.17 10.87
CA ALA A 58 3.50 9.06 9.78
C ALA A 58 2.77 8.71 8.48
N MET A 59 2.67 7.42 8.14
CA MET A 59 1.94 6.96 6.95
C MET A 59 0.44 7.19 7.08
N ASN A 60 -0.16 6.88 8.23
CA ASN A 60 -1.58 7.16 8.50
C ASN A 60 -1.92 8.63 8.29
N LYS A 61 -1.08 9.55 8.77
CA LYS A 61 -1.28 10.99 8.60
C LYS A 61 -1.14 11.43 7.14
N LEU A 62 -0.19 10.85 6.41
CA LEU A 62 0.03 11.17 5.01
C LEU A 62 -1.09 10.66 4.10
N GLU A 63 -1.60 9.45 4.34
CA GLU A 63 -2.68 8.84 3.56
C GLU A 63 -4.08 9.25 4.05
N GLY A 64 -4.22 9.66 5.31
CA GLY A 64 -5.51 9.86 5.96
C GLY A 64 -6.17 8.54 6.33
N GLY A 65 -5.37 7.52 6.66
CA GLY A 65 -5.84 6.18 7.03
C GLY A 65 -6.06 5.97 8.52
N ALA A 66 -6.73 4.87 8.86
CA ALA A 66 -6.99 4.43 10.23
C ALA A 66 -5.87 3.52 10.77
N GLY A 67 -5.20 2.79 9.88
CA GLY A 67 -4.10 1.92 10.27
C GLY A 67 -3.19 1.57 9.10
N THR A 68 -1.91 1.36 9.41
CA THR A 68 -0.86 0.97 8.46
C THR A 68 -0.15 -0.29 8.94
N TRP A 69 0.24 -1.15 8.00
CA TRP A 69 1.13 -2.29 8.22
C TRP A 69 2.30 -2.26 7.24
N ALA A 70 3.50 -2.67 7.71
CA ALA A 70 4.69 -2.75 6.87
C ALA A 70 5.07 -4.22 6.60
N PHE A 71 5.52 -4.49 5.37
CA PHE A 71 5.92 -5.80 4.88
C PHE A 71 7.38 -5.78 4.44
N SER A 72 8.03 -6.93 4.46
CA SER A 72 9.44 -7.08 4.06
C SER A 72 9.70 -6.90 2.57
N THR A 73 8.69 -6.93 1.71
CA THR A 73 8.82 -6.76 0.25
C THR A 73 7.66 -5.96 -0.33
N GLY A 74 7.89 -5.31 -1.49
CA GLY A 74 6.84 -4.60 -2.24
C GLY A 74 5.67 -5.53 -2.61
N LEU A 75 5.99 -6.71 -3.15
CA LEU A 75 5.00 -7.66 -3.61
C LEU A 75 4.10 -8.19 -2.48
N ALA A 76 4.64 -8.40 -1.29
CA ALA A 76 3.84 -8.85 -0.15
C ALA A 76 2.72 -7.85 0.19
N GLY A 77 3.01 -6.53 0.14
CA GLY A 77 1.98 -5.50 0.31
C GLY A 77 0.93 -5.48 -0.79
N CYS A 78 1.30 -5.82 -2.03
CA CYS A 78 0.34 -5.92 -3.12
C CYS A 78 -0.58 -7.15 -3.00
N THR A 79 -0.11 -8.26 -2.44
CA THR A 79 -0.77 -9.56 -2.55
C THR A 79 -1.44 -10.05 -1.26
N ILE A 80 -0.77 -9.92 -0.11
CA ILE A 80 -1.29 -10.44 1.16
C ILE A 80 -2.62 -9.79 1.56
N PRO A 81 -2.82 -8.46 1.43
CA PRO A 81 -4.10 -7.85 1.78
C PRO A 81 -5.28 -8.32 0.93
N MET A 82 -5.05 -8.82 -0.30
CA MET A 82 -6.10 -9.42 -1.12
C MET A 82 -6.76 -10.61 -0.42
N MET A 83 -5.97 -11.40 0.34
CA MET A 83 -6.44 -12.57 1.09
C MET A 83 -7.41 -12.19 2.21
N ALA A 84 -7.44 -10.94 2.63
CA ALA A 84 -8.42 -10.47 3.60
C ALA A 84 -9.83 -10.43 3.02
N PHE A 85 -9.98 -10.32 1.71
CA PHE A 85 -11.26 -10.05 1.04
C PHE A 85 -11.71 -11.16 0.10
N LEU A 86 -10.80 -12.09 -0.25
CA LEU A 86 -11.04 -13.11 -1.26
C LEU A 86 -11.03 -14.53 -0.66
N LYS A 87 -11.95 -15.35 -1.13
CA LYS A 87 -12.05 -16.78 -0.82
C LYS A 87 -12.37 -17.56 -2.09
N THR A 88 -12.28 -18.89 -2.02
CA THR A 88 -12.66 -19.80 -3.12
C THR A 88 -14.05 -19.46 -3.66
N GLY A 89 -14.16 -19.33 -4.97
CA GLY A 89 -15.39 -18.96 -5.69
C GLY A 89 -15.61 -17.46 -5.88
N ASP A 90 -14.76 -16.61 -5.31
CA ASP A 90 -14.86 -15.17 -5.52
C ASP A 90 -14.22 -14.74 -6.85
N HIS A 91 -14.67 -13.59 -7.33
CA HIS A 91 -14.17 -12.89 -8.49
C HIS A 91 -13.54 -11.54 -8.08
N MET A 92 -12.45 -11.16 -8.75
CA MET A 92 -11.83 -9.85 -8.63
C MET A 92 -11.56 -9.21 -9.99
N LEU A 93 -11.58 -7.89 -10.03
CA LEU A 93 -11.18 -7.09 -11.19
C LEU A 93 -9.78 -6.50 -10.93
N VAL A 94 -8.89 -6.62 -11.91
CA VAL A 94 -7.50 -6.14 -11.82
C VAL A 94 -7.20 -5.28 -13.02
N THR A 95 -6.58 -4.11 -12.84
CA THR A 95 -6.15 -3.31 -13.98
C THR A 95 -5.16 -4.06 -14.87
N ASP A 96 -5.32 -3.97 -16.19
CA ASP A 96 -4.41 -4.64 -17.14
C ASP A 96 -2.99 -4.05 -17.13
N SER A 97 -2.83 -2.81 -16.66
CA SER A 97 -1.53 -2.15 -16.46
C SER A 97 -0.85 -2.45 -15.13
N VAL A 98 -1.30 -3.50 -14.41
CA VAL A 98 -0.77 -3.88 -13.10
C VAL A 98 0.68 -4.38 -13.18
N TYR A 99 1.43 -4.18 -12.10
CA TYR A 99 2.78 -4.72 -11.90
C TYR A 99 2.84 -6.23 -12.19
N GLY A 100 3.80 -6.64 -13.02
CA GLY A 100 3.88 -8.02 -13.56
C GLY A 100 3.84 -9.12 -12.49
N PRO A 101 4.61 -9.06 -11.38
CA PRO A 101 4.52 -10.05 -10.32
C PRO A 101 3.14 -10.09 -9.62
N THR A 102 2.43 -8.98 -9.50
CA THR A 102 1.05 -8.94 -8.98
C THR A 102 0.11 -9.64 -9.96
N ARG A 103 0.27 -9.41 -11.27
CA ARG A 103 -0.44 -10.16 -12.32
C ARG A 103 -0.23 -11.66 -12.18
N GLN A 104 1.04 -12.08 -12.08
CA GLN A 104 1.38 -13.49 -11.94
C GLN A 104 0.77 -14.12 -10.69
N PHE A 105 0.75 -13.39 -9.58
CA PHE A 105 0.07 -13.84 -8.36
C PHE A 105 -1.43 -14.10 -8.61
N CYS A 106 -2.12 -13.18 -9.29
CA CYS A 106 -3.53 -13.31 -9.62
C CYS A 106 -3.80 -14.47 -10.59
N GLU A 107 -3.02 -14.58 -11.66
CA GLU A 107 -3.22 -15.59 -12.69
C GLU A 107 -2.86 -17.02 -12.27
N VAL A 108 -1.91 -17.16 -11.33
CA VAL A 108 -1.39 -18.46 -10.93
C VAL A 108 -1.83 -18.83 -9.52
N LEU A 109 -1.42 -18.04 -8.51
CA LEU A 109 -1.62 -18.46 -7.12
C LEU A 109 -3.08 -18.30 -6.68
N LEU A 110 -3.72 -17.16 -6.93
CA LEU A 110 -5.12 -16.98 -6.59
C LEU A 110 -6.03 -17.93 -7.36
N LYS A 111 -5.73 -18.19 -8.63
CA LYS A 111 -6.45 -19.19 -9.42
C LYS A 111 -6.38 -20.60 -8.81
N ASN A 112 -5.21 -20.99 -8.26
CA ASN A 112 -5.06 -22.28 -7.56
C ASN A 112 -5.89 -22.34 -6.29
N PHE A 113 -6.20 -21.21 -5.66
CA PHE A 113 -7.11 -21.10 -4.52
C PHE A 113 -8.58 -20.89 -4.92
N GLY A 114 -8.89 -21.02 -6.22
CA GLY A 114 -10.26 -20.93 -6.75
C GLY A 114 -10.81 -19.51 -6.80
N VAL A 115 -9.97 -18.50 -6.87
CA VAL A 115 -10.36 -17.10 -7.13
C VAL A 115 -10.16 -16.79 -8.60
N GLU A 116 -11.17 -16.17 -9.24
CA GLU A 116 -11.09 -15.71 -10.61
C GLU A 116 -10.66 -14.24 -10.67
N ALA A 117 -9.57 -13.96 -11.37
CA ALA A 117 -9.12 -12.60 -11.66
C ALA A 117 -9.41 -12.25 -13.13
N GLU A 118 -10.19 -11.20 -13.36
CA GLU A 118 -10.45 -10.62 -14.68
C GLU A 118 -9.70 -9.30 -14.83
N PHE A 119 -8.95 -9.16 -15.93
CA PHE A 119 -8.17 -7.96 -16.20
C PHE A 119 -8.98 -6.96 -17.01
N TYR A 120 -9.04 -5.71 -16.56
CA TYR A 120 -9.81 -4.66 -17.21
C TYR A 120 -8.92 -3.57 -17.81
N GLU A 121 -9.41 -2.91 -18.84
CA GLU A 121 -8.78 -1.80 -19.53
C GLU A 121 -8.58 -0.61 -18.55
N PRO A 122 -7.36 -0.07 -18.38
CA PRO A 122 -7.06 0.92 -17.34
C PRO A 122 -7.90 2.20 -17.41
N THR A 123 -8.28 2.64 -18.59
CA THR A 123 -9.03 3.89 -18.79
C THR A 123 -10.56 3.70 -18.74
N ILE A 124 -11.04 2.52 -18.34
CA ILE A 124 -12.48 2.16 -18.34
C ILE A 124 -13.35 3.09 -17.46
N GLY A 125 -12.78 3.68 -16.40
CA GLY A 125 -13.50 4.54 -15.47
C GLY A 125 -14.78 3.91 -14.93
N ALA A 126 -15.88 4.65 -14.92
CA ALA A 126 -17.19 4.14 -14.48
C ALA A 126 -17.73 2.96 -15.32
N GLY A 127 -17.19 2.73 -16.52
CA GLY A 127 -17.54 1.58 -17.37
C GLY A 127 -17.24 0.23 -16.72
N ILE A 128 -16.40 0.19 -15.68
CA ILE A 128 -16.09 -1.01 -14.89
C ILE A 128 -17.35 -1.67 -14.31
N GLU A 129 -18.45 -0.92 -14.15
CA GLU A 129 -19.73 -1.44 -13.68
C GLU A 129 -20.21 -2.64 -14.51
N LYS A 130 -19.91 -2.67 -15.81
CA LYS A 130 -20.32 -3.75 -16.73
C LYS A 130 -19.61 -5.08 -16.48
N LEU A 131 -18.48 -5.05 -15.78
CA LEU A 131 -17.67 -6.23 -15.46
C LEU A 131 -18.00 -6.81 -14.08
N ILE A 132 -18.83 -6.13 -13.29
CA ILE A 132 -19.20 -6.58 -11.95
C ILE A 132 -20.12 -7.79 -12.03
N ARG A 133 -19.75 -8.83 -11.29
CA ARG A 133 -20.52 -10.08 -11.14
C ARG A 133 -21.05 -10.21 -9.70
N PRO A 134 -22.05 -11.08 -9.44
CA PRO A 134 -22.56 -11.29 -8.07
C PRO A 134 -21.51 -11.72 -7.06
N ASN A 135 -20.45 -12.37 -7.51
CA ASN A 135 -19.32 -12.84 -6.70
C ASN A 135 -18.08 -11.93 -6.78
N THR A 136 -18.14 -10.75 -7.39
CA THR A 136 -17.04 -9.78 -7.37
C THR A 136 -16.88 -9.22 -5.96
N ARG A 137 -15.65 -9.27 -5.41
CA ARG A 137 -15.34 -8.83 -4.05
C ARG A 137 -14.26 -7.77 -3.96
N LEU A 138 -13.38 -7.70 -4.95
CA LEU A 138 -12.22 -6.80 -4.94
C LEU A 138 -12.03 -6.18 -6.32
N ILE A 139 -11.72 -4.88 -6.36
CA ILE A 139 -11.18 -4.18 -7.52
C ILE A 139 -9.79 -3.70 -7.18
N TYR A 140 -8.78 -4.19 -7.90
CA TYR A 140 -7.39 -3.81 -7.74
C TYR A 140 -6.98 -2.83 -8.84
N MET A 141 -6.49 -1.68 -8.43
CA MET A 141 -6.04 -0.57 -9.27
C MET A 141 -4.53 -0.35 -9.13
N GLU A 142 -3.93 0.24 -10.15
CA GLU A 142 -2.58 0.82 -10.09
C GLU A 142 -2.56 2.05 -11.00
N SER A 143 -2.33 3.22 -10.44
CA SER A 143 -2.39 4.48 -11.19
C SER A 143 -1.35 5.48 -10.67
N PRO A 144 -0.42 5.92 -11.53
CA PRO A 144 -0.16 5.47 -12.93
C PRO A 144 0.17 4.00 -13.03
N GLY A 145 -0.21 3.35 -14.14
CA GLY A 145 0.07 1.94 -14.40
C GLY A 145 1.54 1.64 -14.64
N THR A 146 1.94 0.38 -14.39
CA THR A 146 3.31 -0.10 -14.62
C THR A 146 3.66 -0.03 -16.11
N HIS A 147 4.83 0.53 -16.44
CA HIS A 147 5.42 0.69 -17.77
C HIS A 147 4.70 1.63 -18.72
N THR A 148 3.39 1.57 -18.79
CA THR A 148 2.57 2.28 -19.80
C THR A 148 2.00 3.60 -19.28
N PHE A 149 1.99 3.76 -17.94
CA PHE A 149 1.61 5.00 -17.22
C PHE A 149 0.18 5.49 -17.48
N GLU A 150 -0.74 4.62 -17.91
CA GLU A 150 -2.16 5.01 -17.99
C GLU A 150 -2.66 5.49 -16.63
N MET A 151 -3.42 6.57 -16.68
CA MET A 151 -4.09 7.13 -15.50
C MET A 151 -5.52 6.61 -15.43
N GLN A 152 -5.88 6.04 -14.28
CA GLN A 152 -7.24 5.56 -14.03
C GLN A 152 -8.11 6.68 -13.43
N ASP A 153 -9.39 6.69 -13.77
CA ASP A 153 -10.38 7.48 -13.05
C ASP A 153 -10.73 6.77 -11.73
N VAL A 154 -9.80 6.86 -10.76
CA VAL A 154 -9.92 6.22 -9.46
C VAL A 154 -11.19 6.62 -8.71
N PRO A 155 -11.60 7.92 -8.67
CA PRO A 155 -12.84 8.31 -8.03
C PRO A 155 -14.08 7.66 -8.65
N ALA A 156 -14.16 7.56 -9.99
CA ALA A 156 -15.27 6.92 -10.67
C ALA A 156 -15.34 5.41 -10.37
N ILE A 157 -14.19 4.72 -10.41
CA ILE A 157 -14.10 3.29 -10.07
C ILE A 157 -14.52 3.05 -8.60
N ALA A 158 -14.02 3.87 -7.67
CA ALA A 158 -14.36 3.76 -6.25
C ALA A 158 -15.86 4.02 -5.99
N ALA A 159 -16.47 4.97 -6.71
CA ALA A 159 -17.90 5.24 -6.62
C ALA A 159 -18.74 4.04 -7.06
N VAL A 160 -18.36 3.41 -8.17
CA VAL A 160 -19.00 2.17 -8.65
C VAL A 160 -18.83 1.04 -7.63
N ALA A 161 -17.61 0.77 -7.16
CA ALA A 161 -17.33 -0.26 -6.17
C ALA A 161 -18.20 -0.13 -4.91
N ARG A 162 -18.31 1.12 -4.40
CA ARG A 162 -19.14 1.42 -3.22
C ARG A 162 -20.61 1.08 -3.44
N LYS A 163 -21.17 1.36 -4.62
CA LYS A 163 -22.56 1.04 -4.96
C LYS A 163 -22.86 -0.47 -4.83
N TYR A 164 -21.86 -1.32 -5.12
CA TYR A 164 -21.97 -2.78 -5.07
C TYR A 164 -21.34 -3.39 -3.80
N ASN A 165 -20.90 -2.56 -2.86
CA ASN A 165 -20.18 -2.99 -1.63
C ASN A 165 -18.96 -3.87 -1.92
N ILE A 166 -18.20 -3.51 -2.97
CA ILE A 166 -16.96 -4.15 -3.37
C ILE A 166 -15.80 -3.36 -2.78
N VAL A 167 -14.80 -4.06 -2.24
CA VAL A 167 -13.59 -3.43 -1.69
C VAL A 167 -12.69 -2.95 -2.84
N THR A 168 -12.10 -1.79 -2.66
CA THR A 168 -11.12 -1.22 -3.59
C THR A 168 -9.73 -1.20 -2.99
N MET A 169 -8.74 -1.62 -3.76
CA MET A 169 -7.33 -1.60 -3.39
C MET A 169 -6.52 -0.96 -4.52
N ILE A 170 -5.56 -0.11 -4.18
CA ILE A 170 -4.72 0.57 -5.16
C ILE A 170 -3.25 0.51 -4.81
N ASP A 171 -2.40 0.18 -5.78
CA ASP A 171 -0.98 0.47 -5.71
C ASP A 171 -0.75 1.94 -6.11
N ASN A 172 -0.40 2.74 -5.11
CA ASN A 172 -0.17 4.19 -5.24
C ASN A 172 1.33 4.54 -5.23
N THR A 173 2.19 3.57 -5.51
CA THR A 173 3.64 3.71 -5.42
C THR A 173 4.17 4.88 -6.24
N TYR A 174 3.73 5.04 -7.49
CA TYR A 174 4.20 6.11 -8.38
C TYR A 174 3.71 7.49 -7.95
N ALA A 175 2.44 7.61 -7.60
CA ALA A 175 1.87 8.90 -7.22
C ALA A 175 2.38 9.35 -5.85
N THR A 176 2.60 8.43 -4.92
CA THR A 176 2.89 8.68 -3.50
C THR A 176 1.76 9.42 -2.78
N PRO A 177 1.71 9.44 -1.44
CA PRO A 177 0.67 10.17 -0.72
C PRO A 177 0.73 11.69 -0.88
N LEU A 178 1.82 12.21 -1.46
CA LEU A 178 1.97 13.66 -1.67
C LEU A 178 1.27 14.14 -2.94
N ASN A 179 1.22 13.31 -3.98
CA ASN A 179 0.57 13.68 -5.24
C ASN A 179 -0.87 13.17 -5.33
N PHE A 180 -1.19 12.05 -4.67
CA PHE A 180 -2.54 11.49 -4.65
C PHE A 180 -2.82 10.75 -3.34
N GLN A 181 -3.97 11.01 -2.73
CA GLN A 181 -4.43 10.39 -1.49
C GLN A 181 -5.70 9.56 -1.77
N PRO A 182 -5.59 8.30 -2.18
CA PRO A 182 -6.73 7.49 -2.65
C PRO A 182 -7.86 7.34 -1.63
N LEU A 183 -7.54 7.25 -0.32
CA LEU A 183 -8.55 7.13 0.72
C LEU A 183 -9.53 8.32 0.74
N LYS A 184 -9.07 9.52 0.41
CA LYS A 184 -9.93 10.71 0.27
C LYS A 184 -10.88 10.63 -0.93
N HIS A 185 -10.58 9.77 -1.88
CA HIS A 185 -11.38 9.54 -3.08
C HIS A 185 -12.23 8.25 -3.00
N GLY A 186 -12.29 7.66 -1.80
CA GLY A 186 -13.19 6.54 -1.52
C GLY A 186 -12.60 5.16 -1.79
N VAL A 187 -11.30 5.07 -2.00
CA VAL A 187 -10.58 3.79 -1.99
C VAL A 187 -10.47 3.26 -0.57
N ASP A 188 -10.47 1.95 -0.40
CA ASP A 188 -10.47 1.30 0.92
C ASP A 188 -9.06 0.95 1.41
N VAL A 189 -8.18 0.52 0.52
CA VAL A 189 -6.83 0.01 0.83
C VAL A 189 -5.81 0.62 -0.13
N VAL A 190 -4.76 1.22 0.42
CA VAL A 190 -3.68 1.84 -0.34
C VAL A 190 -2.37 1.12 -0.07
N VAL A 191 -1.70 0.72 -1.14
CA VAL A 191 -0.39 0.06 -1.10
C VAL A 191 0.69 1.01 -1.61
N HIS A 192 1.84 0.97 -0.97
CA HIS A 192 3.08 1.53 -1.52
C HIS A 192 4.18 0.50 -1.48
N SER A 193 4.87 0.29 -2.58
CA SER A 193 6.22 -0.25 -2.54
C SER A 193 7.14 0.82 -1.94
N ALA A 194 7.25 0.84 -0.60
CA ALA A 194 8.07 1.82 0.12
C ALA A 194 9.54 1.78 -0.29
N THR A 195 9.99 0.65 -0.85
CA THR A 195 11.28 0.47 -1.56
C THR A 195 11.60 1.63 -2.49
N LYS A 196 10.59 2.24 -3.12
CA LYS A 196 10.76 3.27 -4.15
C LYS A 196 10.89 4.66 -3.51
N TYR A 197 9.90 5.52 -3.64
CA TYR A 197 9.99 6.92 -3.23
C TYR A 197 10.02 7.13 -1.72
N ILE A 198 9.32 6.30 -0.93
CA ILE A 198 9.25 6.47 0.53
C ILE A 198 10.64 6.28 1.16
N CYS A 199 11.32 5.17 0.92
CA CYS A 199 12.69 4.95 1.37
C CYS A 199 13.69 5.78 0.54
N GLY A 200 13.59 5.74 -0.79
CA GLY A 200 14.19 6.71 -1.71
C GLY A 200 15.68 6.56 -2.03
N HIS A 201 16.37 5.52 -1.54
CA HIS A 201 17.83 5.38 -1.64
C HIS A 201 18.30 4.05 -2.23
N SER A 202 17.39 3.19 -2.71
CA SER A 202 17.70 1.87 -3.32
C SER A 202 18.42 0.89 -2.38
N ASP A 203 18.23 1.03 -1.09
CA ASP A 203 18.90 0.29 -0.02
C ASP A 203 17.95 -0.49 0.90
N VAL A 204 16.63 -0.37 0.68
CA VAL A 204 15.59 -1.00 1.50
C VAL A 204 14.58 -1.71 0.61
N LEU A 205 14.20 -2.92 1.00
CA LEU A 205 13.02 -3.63 0.47
C LEU A 205 11.92 -3.54 1.53
N MET A 206 10.81 -2.90 1.19
CA MET A 206 9.67 -2.75 2.10
C MET A 206 8.42 -2.31 1.33
N SER A 207 7.25 -2.66 1.82
CA SER A 207 5.99 -2.02 1.42
C SER A 207 5.17 -1.60 2.63
N THR A 208 4.20 -0.74 2.39
CA THR A 208 3.18 -0.36 3.35
C THR A 208 1.80 -0.58 2.77
N VAL A 209 0.87 -0.97 3.63
CA VAL A 209 -0.56 -1.00 3.34
C VAL A 209 -1.26 -0.12 4.37
N THR A 210 -2.03 0.84 3.89
CA THR A 210 -2.82 1.74 4.74
C THR A 210 -4.30 1.59 4.39
N CYS A 211 -5.14 1.44 5.39
CA CYS A 211 -6.57 1.17 5.22
C CYS A 211 -7.44 2.27 5.84
N ASN A 212 -8.68 2.37 5.33
CA ASN A 212 -9.74 3.09 6.02
C ASN A 212 -10.20 2.32 7.29
N GLU A 213 -10.99 2.98 8.13
CA GLU A 213 -11.50 2.42 9.39
C GLU A 213 -12.25 1.10 9.21
N LYS A 214 -13.10 1.02 8.18
CA LYS A 214 -13.94 -0.15 7.91
C LYS A 214 -13.13 -1.42 7.66
N ASN A 215 -12.00 -1.30 6.96
CA ASN A 215 -11.24 -2.45 6.44
C ASN A 215 -9.95 -2.74 7.22
N TRP A 216 -9.54 -1.83 8.12
CA TRP A 216 -8.27 -1.96 8.83
C TRP A 216 -8.15 -3.26 9.63
N LYS A 217 -9.16 -3.57 10.45
CA LYS A 217 -9.10 -4.77 11.29
C LYS A 217 -8.88 -6.04 10.48
N GLN A 218 -9.62 -6.20 9.38
CA GLN A 218 -9.56 -7.40 8.54
C GLN A 218 -8.19 -7.56 7.86
N VAL A 219 -7.61 -6.47 7.35
CA VAL A 219 -6.28 -6.48 6.74
C VAL A 219 -5.20 -6.75 7.80
N ARG A 220 -5.25 -6.06 8.93
CA ARG A 220 -4.33 -6.27 10.06
C ARG A 220 -4.31 -7.74 10.50
N ASP A 221 -5.48 -8.33 10.69
CA ASP A 221 -5.59 -9.71 11.17
C ASP A 221 -4.95 -10.70 10.18
N VAL A 222 -5.14 -10.51 8.87
CA VAL A 222 -4.47 -11.34 7.85
C VAL A 222 -2.96 -11.11 7.87
N CYS A 223 -2.48 -9.87 8.01
CA CYS A 223 -1.05 -9.60 8.13
C CYS A 223 -0.43 -10.34 9.32
N LYS A 224 -1.10 -10.33 10.48
CA LYS A 224 -0.66 -11.06 11.67
C LYS A 224 -0.67 -12.58 11.44
N MET A 225 -1.78 -13.14 10.95
CA MET A 225 -1.93 -14.58 10.73
C MET A 225 -0.93 -15.12 9.69
N THR A 226 -0.49 -14.31 8.75
CA THR A 226 0.51 -14.68 7.73
C THR A 226 1.94 -14.31 8.12
N GLY A 227 2.15 -13.82 9.36
CA GLY A 227 3.47 -13.49 9.88
C GLY A 227 4.17 -12.34 9.15
N GLN A 228 3.42 -11.38 8.62
CA GLN A 228 4.00 -10.25 7.88
C GLN A 228 4.67 -9.27 8.84
N TYR A 229 5.94 -8.98 8.55
CA TYR A 229 6.75 -8.10 9.35
C TYR A 229 7.84 -7.44 8.49
N ALA A 230 8.10 -6.17 8.69
CA ALA A 230 9.29 -5.47 8.19
C ALA A 230 10.25 -5.23 9.38
N SER A 231 11.55 -5.48 9.20
CA SER A 231 12.52 -5.28 10.27
C SER A 231 12.52 -3.83 10.78
N ALA A 232 12.82 -3.63 12.06
CA ALA A 232 12.92 -2.28 12.64
C ALA A 232 13.94 -1.40 11.91
N GLN A 233 15.02 -1.99 11.38
CA GLN A 233 15.99 -1.30 10.53
C GLN A 233 15.36 -0.77 9.24
N SER A 234 14.62 -1.60 8.51
CA SER A 234 13.93 -1.19 7.28
C SER A 234 12.91 -0.09 7.56
N VAL A 235 12.13 -0.24 8.62
CA VAL A 235 11.12 0.74 9.04
C VAL A 235 11.76 2.07 9.45
N TYR A 236 12.88 2.03 10.18
CA TYR A 236 13.67 3.23 10.53
C TYR A 236 14.15 3.97 9.28
N LEU A 237 14.68 3.24 8.29
CA LEU A 237 15.11 3.83 7.01
C LEU A 237 13.93 4.41 6.23
N GLY A 238 12.77 3.76 6.26
CA GLY A 238 11.52 4.30 5.72
C GLY A 238 11.11 5.60 6.40
N LEU A 239 11.11 5.64 7.73
CA LEU A 239 10.81 6.84 8.52
C LEU A 239 11.80 7.98 8.22
N ARG A 240 13.08 7.66 8.07
CA ARG A 240 14.12 8.62 7.64
C ARG A 240 13.85 9.14 6.24
N GLY A 241 13.47 8.24 5.30
CA GLY A 241 13.16 8.59 3.92
C GLY A 241 11.97 9.55 3.78
N LEU A 242 10.92 9.37 4.59
CA LEU A 242 9.75 10.24 4.59
C LEU A 242 10.10 11.72 4.82
N ARG A 243 11.12 12.01 5.62
CA ARG A 243 11.55 13.40 5.94
C ARG A 243 12.04 14.18 4.72
N THR A 244 12.51 13.48 3.70
CA THR A 244 13.01 14.09 2.45
C THR A 244 12.13 13.76 1.23
N LEU A 245 11.00 13.09 1.43
CA LEU A 245 10.14 12.64 0.33
C LEU A 245 9.73 13.81 -0.58
N LYS A 246 9.23 14.91 0.00
CA LYS A 246 8.80 16.10 -0.77
C LYS A 246 9.93 16.68 -1.62
N VAL A 247 11.09 16.94 -1.02
CA VAL A 247 12.25 17.53 -1.71
C VAL A 247 12.73 16.62 -2.85
N ARG A 248 12.75 15.30 -2.63
CA ARG A 248 13.16 14.34 -3.66
C ARG A 248 12.15 14.26 -4.81
N LEU A 249 10.86 14.26 -4.51
CA LEU A 249 9.81 14.25 -5.55
C LEU A 249 9.82 15.54 -6.38
N ASP A 250 9.99 16.71 -5.74
CA ASP A 250 10.08 17.98 -6.46
C ASP A 250 11.28 17.97 -7.42
N ALA A 251 12.44 17.50 -6.94
CA ALA A 251 13.63 17.40 -7.79
C ALA A 251 13.42 16.42 -8.96
N VAL A 252 12.80 15.24 -8.70
CA VAL A 252 12.45 14.27 -9.75
C VAL A 252 11.53 14.89 -10.79
N GLY A 253 10.48 15.59 -10.35
CA GLY A 253 9.56 16.27 -11.27
C GLY A 253 10.23 17.30 -12.19
N VAL A 254 11.12 18.13 -11.61
CA VAL A 254 11.90 19.13 -12.38
C VAL A 254 12.84 18.45 -13.39
N HIS A 255 13.53 17.39 -12.97
CA HIS A 255 14.45 16.66 -13.84
C HIS A 255 13.70 15.90 -14.95
N THR A 256 12.58 15.25 -14.60
CA THR A 256 11.73 14.55 -15.58
C THR A 256 11.26 15.52 -16.67
N ARG A 257 10.79 16.71 -16.33
CA ARG A 257 10.37 17.72 -17.32
C ARG A 257 11.50 18.06 -18.29
N LYS A 258 12.72 18.29 -17.80
CA LYS A 258 13.89 18.58 -18.65
C LYS A 258 14.20 17.43 -19.62
N VAL A 259 14.10 16.19 -19.14
CA VAL A 259 14.33 15.00 -19.97
C VAL A 259 13.22 14.85 -21.02
N VAL A 260 11.95 15.05 -20.62
CA VAL A 260 10.80 15.02 -21.54
C VAL A 260 10.94 16.09 -22.63
N ASP A 261 11.25 17.34 -22.25
CA ASP A 261 11.45 18.45 -23.20
C ASP A 261 12.60 18.18 -24.19
N TRP A 262 13.63 17.45 -23.74
CA TRP A 262 14.72 17.03 -24.59
C TRP A 262 14.29 15.89 -25.53
N LEU A 263 13.59 14.86 -25.01
CA LEU A 263 13.10 13.72 -25.81
C LEU A 263 12.13 14.17 -26.92
N LEU A 264 11.24 15.10 -26.63
CA LEU A 264 10.27 15.62 -27.61
C LEU A 264 10.91 16.31 -28.83
N LYS A 265 12.20 16.66 -28.76
CA LYS A 265 12.97 17.26 -29.85
C LYS A 265 13.76 16.24 -30.67
N ARG A 266 13.63 14.94 -30.35
CA ARG A 266 14.37 13.86 -31.01
C ARG A 266 13.52 13.25 -32.11
N GLU A 267 14.06 13.11 -33.30
CA GLU A 267 13.39 12.49 -34.45
C GLU A 267 13.14 11.00 -34.23
N GLU A 268 13.99 10.36 -33.43
CA GLU A 268 13.88 8.95 -33.07
C GLU A 268 12.75 8.63 -32.08
N VAL A 269 12.23 9.68 -31.38
CA VAL A 269 11.19 9.52 -30.36
C VAL A 269 9.83 9.80 -30.97
N LYS A 270 9.04 8.75 -31.12
CA LYS A 270 7.69 8.85 -31.68
C LYS A 270 6.68 9.45 -30.69
N LYS A 271 6.79 9.09 -29.42
CA LYS A 271 5.86 9.54 -28.36
C LYS A 271 6.56 9.49 -27.00
N VAL A 272 6.27 10.44 -26.12
CA VAL A 272 6.64 10.43 -24.71
C VAL A 272 5.35 10.24 -23.91
N ILE A 273 5.34 9.23 -23.01
CA ILE A 273 4.22 8.96 -22.12
C ILE A 273 4.65 9.42 -20.72
N TRP A 274 4.02 10.47 -20.22
CA TRP A 274 4.25 11.01 -18.88
C TRP A 274 2.96 11.61 -18.32
N PRO A 275 2.42 11.10 -17.18
CA PRO A 275 1.12 11.50 -16.66
C PRO A 275 0.97 13.00 -16.36
N ALA A 276 2.08 13.68 -16.03
CA ALA A 276 2.08 15.12 -15.77
C ALA A 276 2.25 15.97 -17.02
N TYR A 277 2.36 15.35 -18.19
CA TYR A 277 2.43 16.06 -19.47
C TYR A 277 1.03 16.18 -20.05
N GLU A 278 0.34 17.24 -19.65
CA GLU A 278 -0.98 17.53 -20.15
C GLU A 278 -0.91 17.88 -21.65
N LYS A 279 -1.30 16.96 -22.46
CA LYS A 279 -1.96 17.18 -23.75
C LYS A 279 -2.35 15.80 -24.27
N ASP A 280 -3.42 15.25 -23.69
CA ASP A 280 -4.44 14.48 -24.43
C ASP A 280 -5.48 13.93 -23.45
#